data_74edb36544ec319b653e1baeceab3e00
#
_entry.id   74edb36544ec319b653e1baeceab3e00
#
_cell.length_a   1.000
_cell.length_b   1.000
_cell.length_c   1.000
_cell.angle_alpha   90.00
_cell.angle_beta   90.00
_cell.angle_gamma   90.00
#
_symmetry.space_group_name_H-M   'P 1'
#
loop_
_entity.id
_entity.type
_entity.pdbx_description
1 polymer ?
#
loop_
_entity_poly.entity_id
_entity_poly.type
_entity_poly.pdbx_seq_one_letter_code
_entity_poly.pdbx_strand_id
1 'polypeptide(L)' 'MNNKQEFSFEELRRLALAHQVKDNRTMIGIWAKLNGYFKKRKQRDNKVYTVYIKMNNDT' A
#
# COMPACT_ATOMS: atom_id res chain seq x y z
N MET A 1 -14.66 -10.94 10.21
CA MET A 1 -13.72 -10.84 9.91
C MET A 1 -13.17 -9.73 9.31
N ASN A 2 -12.40 -9.08 9.74
CA ASN A 2 -11.94 -7.94 9.32
C ASN A 2 -10.57 -8.04 8.90
N ASN A 3 -10.33 -8.30 7.69
CA ASN A 3 -9.00 -8.35 7.20
C ASN A 3 -8.57 -6.95 6.93
N LYS A 4 -7.43 -6.59 7.37
CA LYS A 4 -6.93 -5.27 7.12
C LYS A 4 -6.59 -5.15 5.66
N GLN A 5 -7.26 -4.28 4.96
CA GLN A 5 -7.02 -4.06 3.57
C GLN A 5 -6.43 -2.70 3.28
N GLU A 6 -6.19 -1.92 4.29
CA GLU A 6 -5.67 -0.59 4.13
C GLU A 6 -4.31 -0.49 4.80
N PHE A 7 -3.32 -0.02 4.10
CA PHE A 7 -1.95 0.02 4.59
C PHE A 7 -1.36 1.40 4.41
N SER A 8 -0.54 1.81 5.34
CA SER A 8 0.18 3.07 5.18
C SER A 8 1.39 2.78 4.30
N PHE A 9 2.05 3.83 3.84
CA PHE A 9 3.25 3.64 3.02
C PHE A 9 4.32 2.89 3.81
N GLU A 10 4.43 3.16 5.09
CA GLU A 10 5.42 2.47 5.91
C GLU A 10 5.16 0.98 5.96
N GLU A 11 3.92 0.61 6.10
CA GLU A 11 3.57 -0.79 6.14
C GLU A 11 3.81 -1.45 4.79
N LEU A 12 3.48 -0.74 3.73
CA LEU A 12 3.70 -1.23 2.38
C LEU A 12 5.19 -1.39 2.12
N ARG A 13 5.98 -0.45 2.57
CA ARG A 13 7.42 -0.49 2.42
C ARG A 13 8.00 -1.74 3.09
N ARG A 14 7.54 -2.04 4.29
CA ARG A 14 8.02 -3.22 5.00
C ARG A 14 7.68 -4.49 4.24
N LEU A 15 6.49 -4.55 3.69
CA LEU A 15 6.09 -5.72 2.92
C LEU A 15 6.95 -5.84 1.66
N ALA A 16 7.18 -4.75 0.99
CA ALA A 16 7.98 -4.77 -0.22
C ALA A 16 9.41 -5.21 0.08
N LEU A 17 9.99 -4.71 1.14
CA LEU A 17 11.35 -5.09 1.50
C LEU A 17 11.42 -6.57 1.85
N ALA A 18 10.37 -7.09 2.47
CA ALA A 18 10.32 -8.50 2.79
C ALA A 18 10.28 -9.36 1.51
N HIS A 19 9.85 -8.78 0.41
CA HIS A 19 9.83 -9.48 -0.86
C HIS A 19 11.02 -9.07 -1.72
N GLN A 20 12.05 -8.54 -1.08
CA GLN A 20 13.30 -8.22 -1.75
C GLN A 20 13.19 -7.11 -2.78
N VAL A 21 12.26 -6.23 -2.61
CA VAL A 21 12.14 -5.06 -3.45
C VAL A 21 13.10 -4.03 -2.89
N LYS A 22 13.74 -3.27 -3.75
CA LYS A 22 14.68 -2.26 -3.28
C LYS A 22 13.95 -1.18 -2.50
N ASP A 23 14.63 -0.60 -1.54
CA ASP A 23 14.07 0.45 -0.70
C ASP A 23 14.08 1.74 -1.49
N ASN A 24 13.18 1.83 -2.43
CA ASN A 24 13.10 2.94 -3.34
C ASN A 24 11.61 3.19 -3.56
N ARG A 25 11.18 4.40 -3.37
CA ARG A 25 9.77 4.74 -3.46
C ARG A 25 9.14 4.33 -4.79
N THR A 26 9.84 4.55 -5.88
CA THR A 26 9.34 4.19 -7.18
C THR A 26 9.19 2.68 -7.31
N MET A 27 10.19 1.94 -6.86
CA MET A 27 10.14 0.48 -6.95
C MET A 27 9.06 -0.10 -6.06
N ILE A 28 8.91 0.45 -4.87
CA ILE A 28 7.87 -0.01 -3.96
C ILE A 28 6.51 0.26 -4.57
N GLY A 29 6.34 1.40 -5.21
CA GLY A 29 5.08 1.73 -5.86
C GLY A 29 4.76 0.78 -7.00
N ILE A 30 5.74 0.43 -7.79
CA ILE A 30 5.56 -0.51 -8.90
C ILE A 30 5.18 -1.88 -8.35
N TRP A 31 5.91 -2.33 -7.34
CA TRP A 31 5.63 -3.61 -6.72
C TRP A 31 4.21 -3.65 -6.18
N ALA A 32 3.79 -2.58 -5.54
CA ALA A 32 2.47 -2.50 -4.95
C ALA A 32 1.39 -2.59 -6.04
N LYS A 33 1.61 -1.87 -7.12
CA LYS A 33 0.63 -1.88 -8.20
C LYS A 33 0.52 -3.27 -8.80
N LEU A 34 1.64 -3.95 -8.97
CA LEU A 34 1.62 -5.29 -9.54
C LEU A 34 0.98 -6.31 -8.60
N ASN A 35 0.93 -5.99 -7.33
CA ASN A 35 0.35 -6.90 -6.36
C ASN A 35 -1.06 -6.51 -5.91
N GLY A 36 -1.70 -5.63 -6.64
CA GLY A 36 -3.09 -5.32 -6.37
C GLY A 36 -3.34 -4.25 -5.36
N TYR A 37 -2.33 -3.47 -5.01
CA TYR A 37 -2.55 -2.34 -4.12
C TYR A 37 -2.76 -1.10 -4.96
N PHE A 38 -3.61 -0.20 -4.50
CA PHE A 38 -3.74 1.07 -5.19
C PHE A 38 -3.78 2.20 -4.18
N LYS A 39 -3.31 3.33 -4.61
CA LYS A 39 -3.15 4.48 -3.75
C LYS A 39 -4.46 5.21 -3.61
N LYS A 40 -4.79 5.63 -2.41
CA LYS A 40 -5.98 6.42 -2.17
C LYS A 40 -5.63 7.53 -1.21
N ARG A 41 -6.13 8.74 -1.47
CA ARG A 41 -5.92 9.84 -0.57
C ARG A 41 -7.07 9.95 0.38
N LYS A 42 -6.80 10.18 1.63
CA LYS A 42 -7.81 10.40 2.65
C LYS A 42 -7.53 11.69 3.37
N GLN A 43 -8.55 12.28 3.95
CA GLN A 43 -8.39 13.51 4.67
C GLN A 43 -8.96 13.34 6.06
N ARG A 44 -8.25 13.83 7.07
CA ARG A 44 -8.71 13.76 8.42
C ARG A 44 -8.15 14.95 9.15
N ASP A 45 -9.00 15.70 9.83
CA ASP A 45 -8.60 16.88 10.63
C ASP A 45 -7.74 17.83 9.79
N ASN A 46 -8.17 18.11 8.58
CA ASN A 46 -7.47 19.03 7.72
C ASN A 46 -6.12 18.53 7.27
N LYS A 47 -5.84 17.25 7.42
CA LYS A 47 -4.60 16.69 6.95
C LYS A 47 -4.90 15.65 5.90
N VAL A 48 -4.11 15.68 4.85
CA VAL A 48 -4.28 14.72 3.78
C VAL A 48 -3.19 13.66 3.91
N TYR A 49 -3.58 12.42 3.86
CA TYR A 49 -2.62 11.34 3.93
C TYR A 49 -2.95 10.28 2.88
N THR A 50 -1.97 9.49 2.54
CA THR A 50 -2.14 8.49 1.51
C THR A 50 -2.14 7.10 2.12
N VAL A 51 -3.04 6.27 1.66
CA VAL A 51 -3.07 4.88 2.09
C VAL A 51 -3.07 4.00 0.84
N TYR A 52 -2.75 2.75 1.01
CA TYR A 52 -2.77 1.80 -0.08
C TYR A 52 -3.80 0.72 0.26
N ILE A 53 -4.68 0.47 -0.67
CA ILE A 53 -5.75 -0.48 -0.45
C ILE A 53 -5.50 -1.72 -1.28
N LYS A 54 -5.52 -2.86 -0.63
CA LYS A 54 -5.33 -4.11 -1.33
C LYS A 54 -6.63 -4.55 -1.97
N MET A 55 -6.60 -4.77 -3.26
CA MET A 55 -7.76 -5.27 -3.94
C MET A 55 -7.75 -6.75 -3.83
N ASN A 56 -8.73 -7.30 -3.20
CA ASN A 56 -8.82 -8.70 -3.06
C ASN A 56 -9.70 -9.22 -4.13
N ASN A 57 -9.19 -9.74 -5.17
CA ASN A 57 -9.93 -10.16 -6.19
C ASN A 57 -10.14 -11.55 -6.16
N ASP A 58 -10.81 -12.07 -5.32
CA ASP A 58 -10.98 -13.34 -5.14
C ASP A 58 -12.03 -13.80 -5.85
N THR A 59 -12.09 -14.25 -6.78
CA THR A 59 -13.21 -14.69 -7.39
C THR A 59 -13.31 -15.92 -7.64
#